data_44b8b23a72e49c29c71becf0ad6a0417
#
_entry.id   44b8b23a72e49c29c71becf0ad6a0417
#
_cell.length_a   1.000
_cell.length_b   1.000
_cell.length_c   1.000
_cell.angle_alpha   90.00
_cell.angle_beta   90.00
_cell.angle_gamma   90.00
#
_symmetry.space_group_name_H-M   'P 1'
#
loop_
_entity.id
_entity.type
_entity.pdbx_description
1 polymer ?
#
loop_
_entity_poly.entity_id
_entity_poly.type
_entity_poly.pdbx_seq_one_letter_code
_entity_poly.pdbx_strand_id
1 'polypeptide(L)'
;MSGRDSKMLESKELIESAYDLRISSIKPCRAGYILDTDNGKKYLRQCQCSENRILFVHDAKQHLHNHGFVNLDTYCVTIDEHPFIEIEGQLFILTPFIDGHECEFGDDADAVKAAQALAAMHKAGKGFKPQNGIFMPNDLGKLTDSLSKRYDEILRMRRKAERERGAFDYIYLNCVDKFIGLAEQSLGLLGGPEYQRLIKKTLLEGGICHHDYSYQNIIMKGPITYITGFESCGEEIRIYDLVNLLRRKMRKCNWNAPKASLLLDAYSELEPLSRDEIVVMKAMLLFPQKFWRVANRYYNSRRSWAQKNFTGMLEEVVTEFTDHVHFMGQYDNLF
;
A
#
# COMPACT_ATOMS: atom_id res chain seq x y z
N MET A 1 17.32 17.65 -23.60
CA MET A 1 16.67 18.01 -22.32
C MET A 1 15.20 18.28 -22.62
N SER A 2 14.28 17.69 -21.87
CA SER A 2 12.86 18.00 -22.04
C SER A 2 12.58 19.43 -21.51
N GLY A 3 11.51 20.08 -21.97
CA GLY A 3 11.16 21.43 -21.48
C GLY A 3 10.91 21.48 -19.95
N ARG A 4 10.65 20.34 -19.30
CA ARG A 4 10.55 20.20 -17.84
C ARG A 4 11.91 20.32 -17.15
N ASP A 5 12.97 19.80 -17.76
CA ASP A 5 14.32 19.80 -17.16
C ASP A 5 14.91 21.22 -17.18
N SER A 6 14.63 22.01 -18.24
CA SER A 6 15.05 23.42 -18.31
C SER A 6 14.38 24.26 -17.22
N LYS A 7 13.08 24.09 -17.02
CA LYS A 7 12.30 24.79 -15.99
C LYS A 7 12.75 24.46 -14.57
N MET A 8 13.10 23.19 -14.30
CA MET A 8 13.61 22.81 -12.97
C MET A 8 14.95 23.45 -12.67
N LEU A 9 15.81 23.65 -13.68
CA LEU A 9 17.07 24.39 -13.53
C LEU A 9 16.83 25.88 -13.21
N GLU A 10 15.80 26.50 -13.79
CA GLU A 10 15.40 27.87 -13.50
C GLU A 10 14.86 28.03 -12.06
N SER A 11 14.27 26.95 -11.50
CA SER A 11 13.75 26.93 -10.13
C SER A 11 14.82 26.64 -9.06
N LYS A 12 16.09 26.44 -9.45
CA LYS A 12 17.19 26.10 -8.55
C LYS A 12 17.34 27.11 -7.41
N GLU A 13 17.41 28.39 -7.73
CA GLU A 13 17.60 29.47 -6.74
C GLU A 13 16.44 29.54 -5.74
N LEU A 14 15.22 29.28 -6.20
CA LEU A 14 14.04 29.20 -5.33
C LEU A 14 14.17 28.06 -4.32
N ILE A 15 14.59 26.85 -4.78
CA ILE A 15 14.78 25.69 -3.91
C ILE A 15 15.89 25.95 -2.90
N GLU A 16 17.04 26.48 -3.35
CA GLU A 16 18.18 26.81 -2.49
C GLU A 16 17.80 27.81 -1.40
N SER A 17 17.06 28.86 -1.78
CA SER A 17 16.59 29.88 -0.84
C SER A 17 15.56 29.32 0.15
N ALA A 18 14.62 28.48 -0.31
CA ALA A 18 13.56 27.95 0.53
C ALA A 18 14.07 26.98 1.59
N TYR A 19 15.08 26.17 1.27
CA TYR A 19 15.59 25.12 2.16
C TYR A 19 16.96 25.43 2.79
N ASP A 20 17.52 26.61 2.56
CA ASP A 20 18.85 27.01 3.02
C ASP A 20 19.92 25.95 2.68
N LEU A 21 20.03 25.60 1.40
CA LEU A 21 20.99 24.61 0.90
C LEU A 21 21.59 25.07 -0.43
N ARG A 22 22.72 24.47 -0.82
CA ARG A 22 23.35 24.71 -2.12
C ARG A 22 23.26 23.47 -2.98
N ILE A 23 22.74 23.61 -4.22
CA ILE A 23 22.59 22.53 -5.18
C ILE A 23 23.76 22.56 -6.16
N SER A 24 24.55 21.52 -6.18
CA SER A 24 25.64 21.34 -7.16
C SER A 24 25.16 20.71 -8.47
N SER A 25 24.19 19.81 -8.42
CA SER A 25 23.58 19.20 -9.61
C SER A 25 22.12 18.79 -9.41
N ILE A 26 21.35 18.82 -10.50
CA ILE A 26 19.96 18.34 -10.56
C ILE A 26 19.88 17.27 -11.64
N LYS A 27 19.49 16.05 -11.26
CA LYS A 27 19.37 14.91 -12.18
C LYS A 27 17.93 14.40 -12.22
N PRO A 28 17.27 14.36 -13.38
CA PRO A 28 15.95 13.80 -13.49
C PRO A 28 15.97 12.29 -13.20
N CYS A 29 14.92 11.78 -12.56
CA CYS A 29 14.69 10.36 -12.35
C CYS A 29 13.21 10.03 -12.61
N ARG A 30 12.82 8.75 -12.45
CA ARG A 30 11.50 8.23 -12.86
C ARG A 30 10.30 9.06 -12.35
N ALA A 31 10.35 9.60 -11.15
CA ALA A 31 9.21 10.27 -10.52
C ALA A 31 9.57 11.64 -9.90
N GLY A 32 10.73 12.22 -10.23
CA GLY A 32 11.20 13.48 -9.66
C GLY A 32 12.63 13.80 -10.06
N TYR A 33 13.37 14.42 -9.14
CA TYR A 33 14.73 14.87 -9.35
C TYR A 33 15.62 14.50 -8.15
N ILE A 34 16.80 14.00 -8.43
CA ILE A 34 17.86 13.82 -7.43
C ILE A 34 18.69 15.08 -7.43
N LEU A 35 18.81 15.71 -6.26
CA LEU A 35 19.60 16.91 -6.03
C LEU A 35 20.88 16.51 -5.28
N ASP A 36 22.05 16.82 -5.84
CA ASP A 36 23.29 16.76 -5.10
C ASP A 36 23.47 18.10 -4.37
N THR A 37 23.43 18.09 -3.04
CA THR A 37 23.49 19.29 -2.21
C THR A 37 24.67 19.24 -1.23
N ASP A 38 24.99 20.38 -0.63
CA ASP A 38 25.99 20.50 0.46
C ASP A 38 25.54 19.77 1.74
N ASN A 39 24.23 19.47 1.86
CA ASN A 39 23.64 18.67 2.96
C ASN A 39 23.23 17.25 2.48
N GLY A 40 24.06 16.64 1.63
CA GLY A 40 23.83 15.30 1.08
C GLY A 40 22.84 15.25 -0.08
N LYS A 41 22.58 14.05 -0.58
CA LYS A 41 21.63 13.88 -1.68
C LYS A 41 20.20 14.03 -1.19
N LYS A 42 19.38 14.76 -1.95
CA LYS A 42 17.95 14.96 -1.71
C LYS A 42 17.15 14.46 -2.89
N TYR A 43 15.89 14.10 -2.62
CA TYR A 43 14.92 13.74 -3.63
C TYR A 43 13.78 14.74 -3.64
N LEU A 44 13.66 15.49 -4.74
CA LEU A 44 12.61 16.46 -4.99
C LEU A 44 11.56 15.81 -5.91
N ARG A 45 10.33 15.78 -5.48
CA ARG A 45 9.23 15.26 -6.31
C ARG A 45 7.98 16.11 -6.23
N GLN A 46 7.28 16.18 -7.35
CA GLN A 46 5.97 16.79 -7.40
C GLN A 46 4.97 15.96 -6.59
N CYS A 47 4.19 16.61 -5.74
CA CYS A 47 3.05 16.01 -5.04
C CYS A 47 1.75 16.38 -5.75
N GLN A 48 0.94 15.38 -6.10
CA GLN A 48 -0.39 15.59 -6.66
C GLN A 48 -1.48 15.69 -5.58
N CYS A 49 -1.05 15.81 -4.32
CA CYS A 49 -1.92 15.91 -3.16
C CYS A 49 -2.25 17.38 -2.86
N SER A 50 -3.31 17.61 -2.09
CA SER A 50 -3.58 18.93 -1.50
C SER A 50 -2.57 19.25 -0.40
N GLU A 51 -2.40 20.54 -0.08
CA GLU A 51 -1.56 21.00 1.04
C GLU A 51 -1.96 20.31 2.35
N ASN A 52 -3.25 20.25 2.67
CA ASN A 52 -3.74 19.56 3.87
C ASN A 52 -3.30 18.09 3.92
N ARG A 53 -3.21 17.43 2.77
CA ARG A 53 -2.70 16.05 2.70
C ARG A 53 -1.20 15.98 2.98
N ILE A 54 -0.43 16.93 2.45
CA ILE A 54 1.02 17.01 2.72
C ILE A 54 1.28 17.28 4.20
N LEU A 55 0.55 18.21 4.81
CA LEU A 55 0.64 18.52 6.24
C LEU A 55 0.29 17.29 7.10
N PHE A 56 -0.79 16.58 6.75
CA PHE A 56 -1.16 15.33 7.45
C PHE A 56 -0.05 14.28 7.37
N VAL A 57 0.52 14.05 6.18
CA VAL A 57 1.62 13.09 5.99
C VAL A 57 2.87 13.52 6.74
N HIS A 58 3.16 14.82 6.77
CA HIS A 58 4.26 15.36 7.55
C HIS A 58 4.09 15.06 9.04
N ASP A 59 2.93 15.37 9.62
CA ASP A 59 2.62 15.06 11.02
C ASP A 59 2.76 13.56 11.33
N ALA A 60 2.22 12.71 10.44
CA ALA A 60 2.31 11.27 10.59
C ALA A 60 3.77 10.79 10.61
N LYS A 61 4.60 11.28 9.69
CA LYS A 61 6.03 10.96 9.64
C LYS A 61 6.80 11.49 10.86
N GLN A 62 6.50 12.69 11.32
CA GLN A 62 7.09 13.24 12.54
C GLN A 62 6.71 12.41 13.77
N HIS A 63 5.45 12.00 13.88
CA HIS A 63 5.01 11.12 14.96
C HIS A 63 5.79 9.80 14.95
N LEU A 64 5.86 9.12 13.78
CA LEU A 64 6.61 7.87 13.64
C LEU A 64 8.07 8.02 14.04
N HIS A 65 8.72 9.08 13.54
CA HIS A 65 10.12 9.40 13.87
C HIS A 65 10.33 9.62 15.36
N ASN A 66 9.47 10.42 16.01
CA ASN A 66 9.56 10.75 17.43
C ASN A 66 9.26 9.54 18.34
N HIS A 67 8.56 8.52 17.82
CA HIS A 67 8.29 7.25 18.51
C HIS A 67 9.26 6.12 18.11
N GLY A 68 10.42 6.48 17.56
CA GLY A 68 11.55 5.56 17.33
C GLY A 68 11.57 4.85 15.96
N PHE A 69 10.61 5.13 15.06
CA PHE A 69 10.68 4.65 13.70
C PHE A 69 11.36 5.70 12.80
N VAL A 70 12.69 5.64 12.72
CA VAL A 70 13.51 6.64 12.01
C VAL A 70 13.79 6.30 10.54
N ASN A 71 13.49 5.07 10.12
CA ASN A 71 13.80 4.56 8.78
C ASN A 71 12.67 4.91 7.78
N LEU A 72 12.48 6.19 7.52
CA LEU A 72 11.47 6.71 6.59
C LEU A 72 11.99 7.95 5.87
N ASP A 73 11.32 8.32 4.77
CA ASP A 73 11.60 9.49 3.96
C ASP A 73 10.95 10.76 4.57
N THR A 74 11.46 11.25 5.73
CA THR A 74 10.93 12.48 6.35
C THR A 74 10.96 13.65 5.37
N TYR A 75 9.95 14.54 5.44
CA TYR A 75 9.98 15.76 4.63
C TYR A 75 10.99 16.75 5.21
N CYS A 76 11.86 17.29 4.34
CA CYS A 76 12.63 18.47 4.68
C CYS A 76 11.67 19.64 4.79
N VAL A 77 11.85 20.49 5.81
CA VAL A 77 11.06 21.71 5.97
C VAL A 77 11.83 22.90 5.43
N THR A 78 11.11 23.88 4.91
CA THR A 78 11.67 25.16 4.48
C THR A 78 12.10 26.00 5.70
N ILE A 79 12.79 27.13 5.46
CA ILE A 79 13.13 28.11 6.51
C ILE A 79 11.87 28.66 7.21
N ASP A 80 10.72 28.67 6.54
CA ASP A 80 9.42 29.07 7.09
C ASP A 80 8.63 27.88 7.69
N GLU A 81 9.30 26.75 7.94
CA GLU A 81 8.74 25.52 8.56
C GLU A 81 7.67 24.81 7.71
N HIS A 82 7.58 25.07 6.41
CA HIS A 82 6.66 24.38 5.51
C HIS A 82 7.27 23.06 4.96
N PRO A 83 6.53 21.92 4.97
CA PRO A 83 7.02 20.64 4.44
C PRO A 83 6.96 20.52 2.91
N PHE A 84 6.70 21.60 2.21
CA PHE A 84 6.63 21.67 0.74
C PHE A 84 7.00 23.06 0.24
N ILE A 85 7.25 23.15 -1.07
CA ILE A 85 7.35 24.42 -1.79
C ILE A 85 6.39 24.40 -2.97
N GLU A 86 6.00 25.58 -3.42
CA GLU A 86 5.24 25.76 -4.65
C GLU A 86 6.17 26.23 -5.78
N ILE A 87 6.14 25.52 -6.90
CA ILE A 87 6.85 25.87 -8.13
C ILE A 87 5.83 25.89 -9.27
N GLU A 88 5.63 27.04 -9.90
CA GLU A 88 4.67 27.23 -11.00
C GLU A 88 3.24 26.71 -10.69
N GLY A 89 2.72 26.95 -9.48
CA GLY A 89 1.38 26.48 -9.07
C GLY A 89 1.31 24.99 -8.78
N GLN A 90 2.46 24.31 -8.64
CA GLN A 90 2.55 22.89 -8.31
C GLN A 90 3.33 22.69 -7.02
N LEU A 91 2.84 21.77 -6.18
CA LEU A 91 3.46 21.46 -4.90
C LEU A 91 4.58 20.43 -5.07
N PHE A 92 5.72 20.73 -4.46
CA PHE A 92 6.89 19.84 -4.41
C PHE A 92 7.29 19.57 -2.97
N ILE A 93 7.68 18.33 -2.72
CA ILE A 93 8.25 17.89 -1.43
C ILE A 93 9.70 17.49 -1.63
N LEU A 94 10.51 17.81 -0.64
CA LEU A 94 11.93 17.46 -0.57
C LEU A 94 12.15 16.44 0.53
N THR A 95 12.85 15.34 0.24
CA THR A 95 13.20 14.30 1.22
C THR A 95 14.69 13.96 1.12
N PRO A 96 15.32 13.37 2.14
CA PRO A 96 16.59 12.70 1.97
C PRO A 96 16.50 11.65 0.86
N PHE A 97 17.51 11.55 0.02
CA PHE A 97 17.61 10.47 -0.98
C PHE A 97 18.07 9.19 -0.29
N ILE A 98 17.27 8.15 -0.38
CA ILE A 98 17.59 6.82 0.18
C ILE A 98 18.24 6.01 -0.94
N ASP A 99 19.56 5.81 -0.85
CA ASP A 99 20.33 5.01 -1.80
C ASP A 99 20.23 3.53 -1.43
N GLY A 100 19.31 2.83 -2.09
CA GLY A 100 19.00 1.41 -1.86
C GLY A 100 18.26 0.83 -3.06
N HIS A 101 17.85 -0.44 -2.95
CA HIS A 101 17.01 -1.10 -3.96
C HIS A 101 15.61 -1.36 -3.44
N GLU A 102 14.64 -1.41 -4.35
CA GLU A 102 13.25 -1.76 -4.03
C GLU A 102 13.18 -3.20 -3.49
N CYS A 103 12.29 -3.45 -2.53
CA CYS A 103 12.07 -4.76 -1.93
C CYS A 103 11.66 -5.80 -2.98
N GLU A 104 12.26 -6.97 -2.96
CA GLU A 104 11.87 -8.09 -3.80
C GLU A 104 11.03 -9.10 -3.01
N PHE A 105 9.71 -9.07 -3.16
CA PHE A 105 8.82 -10.01 -2.46
C PHE A 105 9.02 -11.49 -2.87
N GLY A 106 9.75 -11.78 -3.95
CA GLY A 106 10.20 -13.13 -4.28
C GLY A 106 11.27 -13.65 -3.32
N ASP A 107 12.13 -12.78 -2.84
CA ASP A 107 13.14 -13.07 -1.84
C ASP A 107 12.53 -13.16 -0.44
N ASP A 108 12.93 -14.19 0.33
CA ASP A 108 12.40 -14.40 1.67
C ASP A 108 13.02 -13.44 2.70
N ALA A 109 14.30 -13.12 2.55
CA ALA A 109 14.98 -12.23 3.48
C ALA A 109 14.46 -10.81 3.37
N ASP A 110 14.21 -10.32 2.15
CA ASP A 110 13.59 -9.02 1.91
C ASP A 110 12.16 -8.99 2.46
N ALA A 111 11.39 -10.03 2.22
CA ALA A 111 10.00 -10.12 2.69
C ALA A 111 9.92 -10.15 4.23
N VAL A 112 10.81 -10.86 4.91
CA VAL A 112 10.92 -10.89 6.38
C VAL A 112 11.30 -9.52 6.92
N LYS A 113 12.32 -8.86 6.37
CA LYS A 113 12.69 -7.49 6.76
C LYS A 113 11.55 -6.49 6.54
N ALA A 114 10.80 -6.65 5.43
CA ALA A 114 9.62 -5.82 5.19
C ALA A 114 8.54 -6.04 6.25
N ALA A 115 8.29 -7.28 6.69
CA ALA A 115 7.35 -7.57 7.76
C ALA A 115 7.79 -6.97 9.11
N GLN A 116 9.07 -7.07 9.45
CA GLN A 116 9.67 -6.45 10.65
C GLN A 116 9.56 -4.92 10.62
N ALA A 117 9.88 -4.30 9.48
CA ALA A 117 9.77 -2.85 9.31
C ALA A 117 8.30 -2.38 9.42
N LEU A 118 7.35 -3.14 8.86
CA LEU A 118 5.92 -2.86 8.99
C LEU A 118 5.46 -2.92 10.44
N ALA A 119 5.89 -3.94 11.19
CA ALA A 119 5.57 -4.09 12.61
C ALA A 119 6.14 -2.91 13.42
N ALA A 120 7.38 -2.51 13.15
CA ALA A 120 8.02 -1.35 13.79
C ALA A 120 7.27 -0.05 13.49
N MET A 121 6.86 0.16 12.24
CA MET A 121 6.04 1.30 11.84
C MET A 121 4.69 1.32 12.55
N HIS A 122 3.97 0.20 12.61
CA HIS A 122 2.69 0.10 13.29
C HIS A 122 2.82 0.34 14.80
N LYS A 123 3.90 -0.17 15.43
CA LYS A 123 4.20 0.06 16.84
C LYS A 123 4.42 1.54 17.12
N ALA A 124 5.24 2.21 16.33
CA ALA A 124 5.52 3.64 16.45
C ALA A 124 4.31 4.52 16.09
N GLY A 125 3.41 4.02 15.24
CA GLY A 125 2.21 4.73 14.82
C GLY A 125 1.08 4.77 15.86
N LYS A 126 1.18 4.02 16.95
CA LYS A 126 0.15 4.01 18.00
C LYS A 126 0.01 5.39 18.65
N GLY A 127 -1.22 5.77 18.95
CA GLY A 127 -1.52 7.05 19.59
C GLY A 127 -1.45 8.26 18.66
N PHE A 128 -1.22 8.08 17.37
CA PHE A 128 -1.17 9.18 16.43
C PHE A 128 -2.51 9.94 16.39
N LYS A 129 -2.41 11.26 16.49
CA LYS A 129 -3.49 12.21 16.24
C LYS A 129 -2.91 13.38 15.46
N PRO A 130 -3.50 13.74 14.30
CA PRO A 130 -3.01 14.88 13.56
C PRO A 130 -3.19 16.18 14.35
N GLN A 131 -2.42 17.21 14.01
CA GLN A 131 -2.58 18.52 14.61
C GLN A 131 -3.99 19.09 14.39
N ASN A 132 -4.41 19.98 15.27
CA ASN A 132 -5.74 20.60 15.18
C ASN A 132 -6.00 21.26 13.81
N GLY A 133 -7.12 20.91 13.19
CA GLY A 133 -7.53 21.45 11.90
C GLY A 133 -7.06 20.62 10.68
N ILE A 134 -6.20 19.64 10.88
CA ILE A 134 -5.77 18.73 9.80
C ILE A 134 -6.72 17.53 9.73
N PHE A 135 -7.32 17.32 8.56
CA PHE A 135 -8.22 16.18 8.33
C PHE A 135 -7.45 14.87 8.26
N MET A 136 -7.79 13.91 9.12
CA MET A 136 -7.27 12.55 9.08
C MET A 136 -8.10 11.70 8.11
N PRO A 137 -7.54 11.19 7.01
CA PRO A 137 -8.22 10.22 6.17
C PRO A 137 -8.56 8.97 6.99
N ASN A 138 -9.81 8.57 6.93
CA ASN A 138 -10.34 7.50 7.75
C ASN A 138 -11.12 6.51 6.88
N ASP A 139 -10.58 5.30 6.71
CA ASP A 139 -11.22 4.17 6.05
C ASP A 139 -11.66 3.09 7.07
N LEU A 140 -11.43 3.35 8.35
CA LEU A 140 -11.81 2.46 9.44
C LEU A 140 -13.33 2.19 9.43
N GLY A 141 -13.69 0.93 9.47
CA GLY A 141 -15.08 0.49 9.43
C GLY A 141 -15.66 0.28 8.03
N LYS A 142 -14.98 0.71 6.95
CA LYS A 142 -15.49 0.63 5.57
C LYS A 142 -15.21 -0.72 4.88
N LEU A 143 -14.45 -1.62 5.50
CA LEU A 143 -14.02 -2.86 4.87
C LEU A 143 -15.20 -3.73 4.42
N THR A 144 -16.18 -3.97 5.29
CA THR A 144 -17.36 -4.79 4.98
C THR A 144 -18.16 -4.22 3.81
N ASP A 145 -18.45 -2.92 3.84
CA ASP A 145 -19.19 -2.25 2.75
C ASP A 145 -18.43 -2.29 1.43
N SER A 146 -17.11 -2.06 1.51
CA SER A 146 -16.23 -2.11 0.34
C SER A 146 -16.19 -3.50 -0.30
N LEU A 147 -16.11 -4.57 0.49
CA LEU A 147 -16.10 -5.93 -0.02
C LEU A 147 -17.49 -6.37 -0.49
N SER A 148 -18.58 -5.98 0.19
CA SER A 148 -19.95 -6.22 -0.27
C SER A 148 -20.20 -5.57 -1.63
N LYS A 149 -19.80 -4.32 -1.82
CA LYS A 149 -19.89 -3.64 -3.12
C LYS A 149 -19.13 -4.38 -4.22
N ARG A 150 -17.92 -4.88 -3.93
CA ARG A 150 -17.13 -5.65 -4.91
C ARG A 150 -17.77 -7.00 -5.22
N TYR A 151 -18.40 -7.63 -4.23
CA TYR A 151 -19.17 -8.85 -4.43
C TYR A 151 -20.35 -8.60 -5.40
N ASP A 152 -21.13 -7.55 -5.17
CA ASP A 152 -22.22 -7.15 -6.07
C ASP A 152 -21.72 -6.82 -7.48
N GLU A 153 -20.52 -6.25 -7.60
CA GLU A 153 -19.87 -6.01 -8.89
C GLU A 153 -19.50 -7.32 -9.59
N ILE A 154 -19.01 -8.34 -8.88
CA ILE A 154 -18.77 -9.69 -9.43
C ILE A 154 -20.07 -10.26 -10.00
N LEU A 155 -21.17 -10.18 -9.26
CA LEU A 155 -22.48 -10.67 -9.71
C LEU A 155 -23.00 -9.89 -10.93
N ARG A 156 -22.78 -8.59 -10.99
CA ARG A 156 -23.14 -7.76 -12.15
C ARG A 156 -22.30 -8.11 -13.38
N MET A 157 -21.00 -8.34 -13.21
CA MET A 157 -20.11 -8.75 -14.29
C MET A 157 -20.47 -10.13 -14.81
N ARG A 158 -20.93 -11.08 -13.97
CA ARG A 158 -21.47 -12.37 -14.42
C ARG A 158 -22.63 -12.19 -15.42
N ARG A 159 -23.63 -11.39 -15.05
CA ARG A 159 -24.78 -11.10 -15.93
C ARG A 159 -24.37 -10.41 -17.24
N LYS A 160 -23.28 -9.63 -17.22
CA LYS A 160 -22.74 -8.99 -18.41
C LYS A 160 -22.03 -10.04 -19.30
N ALA A 161 -21.21 -10.91 -18.73
CA ALA A 161 -20.53 -12.00 -19.42
C ALA A 161 -21.53 -12.94 -20.14
N GLU A 162 -22.65 -13.26 -19.53
CA GLU A 162 -23.73 -14.09 -20.12
C GLU A 162 -24.30 -13.50 -21.41
N ARG A 163 -24.21 -12.19 -21.59
CA ARG A 163 -24.71 -11.47 -22.77
C ARG A 163 -23.66 -11.26 -23.84
N GLU A 164 -22.42 -10.91 -23.48
CA GLU A 164 -21.35 -10.50 -24.41
C GLU A 164 -20.67 -11.69 -25.09
N ARG A 165 -20.51 -12.83 -24.42
CA ARG A 165 -20.00 -14.12 -24.96
C ARG A 165 -18.64 -14.04 -25.68
N GLY A 166 -17.75 -13.17 -25.28
CA GLY A 166 -16.38 -13.09 -25.76
C GLY A 166 -15.46 -14.16 -25.14
N ALA A 167 -14.21 -14.22 -25.56
CA ALA A 167 -13.22 -15.17 -25.01
C ALA A 167 -13.01 -14.97 -23.49
N PHE A 168 -12.91 -13.73 -23.03
CA PHE A 168 -12.81 -13.41 -21.61
C PHE A 168 -14.06 -13.86 -20.84
N ASP A 169 -15.26 -13.59 -21.40
CA ASP A 169 -16.53 -13.92 -20.77
C ASP A 169 -16.70 -15.42 -20.58
N TYR A 170 -16.27 -16.22 -21.55
CA TYR A 170 -16.29 -17.68 -21.46
C TYR A 170 -15.43 -18.18 -20.28
N ILE A 171 -14.19 -17.71 -20.14
CA ILE A 171 -13.31 -18.08 -19.04
C ILE A 171 -13.91 -17.61 -17.71
N TYR A 172 -14.43 -16.37 -17.68
CA TYR A 172 -15.04 -15.78 -16.50
C TYR A 172 -16.22 -16.63 -16.00
N LEU A 173 -17.15 -17.01 -16.88
CA LEU A 173 -18.33 -17.82 -16.54
C LEU A 173 -17.96 -19.22 -16.05
N ASN A 174 -16.89 -19.82 -16.59
CA ASN A 174 -16.43 -21.14 -16.17
C ASN A 174 -15.82 -21.17 -14.75
N CYS A 175 -15.43 -20.00 -14.19
CA CYS A 175 -14.76 -19.96 -12.90
C CYS A 175 -15.47 -19.09 -11.85
N VAL A 176 -16.35 -18.18 -12.25
CA VAL A 176 -16.91 -17.14 -11.34
C VAL A 176 -17.58 -17.71 -10.10
N ASP A 177 -18.28 -18.86 -10.18
CA ASP A 177 -18.98 -19.47 -9.03
C ASP A 177 -18.01 -19.86 -7.90
N LYS A 178 -16.81 -20.32 -8.25
CA LYS A 178 -15.76 -20.63 -7.26
C LYS A 178 -15.31 -19.38 -6.49
N PHE A 179 -15.17 -18.25 -7.20
CA PHE A 179 -14.77 -16.98 -6.58
C PHE A 179 -15.93 -16.32 -5.81
N ILE A 180 -17.17 -16.50 -6.25
CA ILE A 180 -18.37 -16.11 -5.50
C ILE A 180 -18.36 -16.82 -4.15
N GLY A 181 -18.14 -18.12 -4.10
CA GLY A 181 -18.09 -18.89 -2.85
C GLY A 181 -17.01 -18.40 -1.87
N LEU A 182 -15.83 -17.99 -2.38
CA LEU A 182 -14.80 -17.38 -1.53
C LEU A 182 -15.22 -16.01 -1.00
N ALA A 183 -15.86 -15.19 -1.82
CA ALA A 183 -16.34 -13.86 -1.40
C ALA A 183 -17.44 -13.99 -0.33
N GLU A 184 -18.36 -14.93 -0.47
CA GLU A 184 -19.40 -15.23 0.52
C GLU A 184 -18.84 -15.68 1.86
N GLN A 185 -17.84 -16.58 1.86
CA GLN A 185 -17.13 -16.99 3.06
C GLN A 185 -16.44 -15.80 3.74
N SER A 186 -15.76 -14.96 2.94
CA SER A 186 -15.13 -13.73 3.43
C SER A 186 -16.13 -12.80 4.12
N LEU A 187 -17.24 -12.51 3.46
CA LEU A 187 -18.30 -11.64 4.02
C LEU A 187 -18.96 -12.26 5.25
N GLY A 188 -19.14 -13.59 5.27
CA GLY A 188 -19.65 -14.31 6.44
C GLY A 188 -18.76 -14.11 7.68
N LEU A 189 -17.43 -14.20 7.53
CA LEU A 189 -16.49 -13.95 8.62
C LEU A 189 -16.53 -12.48 9.09
N LEU A 190 -16.62 -11.52 8.16
CA LEU A 190 -16.69 -10.09 8.50
C LEU A 190 -18.03 -9.70 9.15
N GLY A 191 -19.07 -10.49 9.00
CA GLY A 191 -20.34 -10.35 9.69
C GLY A 191 -20.26 -10.69 11.20
N GLY A 192 -19.17 -11.31 11.65
CA GLY A 192 -18.90 -11.60 13.06
C GLY A 192 -18.52 -10.36 13.88
N PRO A 193 -18.43 -10.50 15.21
CA PRO A 193 -18.13 -9.39 16.10
C PRO A 193 -16.65 -8.95 16.08
N GLU A 194 -15.76 -9.76 15.50
CA GLU A 194 -14.30 -9.56 15.51
C GLU A 194 -13.92 -8.23 14.87
N TYR A 195 -14.44 -7.97 13.68
CA TYR A 195 -14.14 -6.72 12.96
C TYR A 195 -14.62 -5.48 13.74
N GLN A 196 -15.80 -5.54 14.35
CA GLN A 196 -16.34 -4.45 15.17
C GLN A 196 -15.49 -4.20 16.42
N ARG A 197 -14.94 -5.26 17.03
CA ARG A 197 -14.02 -5.11 18.16
C ARG A 197 -12.70 -4.45 17.73
N LEU A 198 -12.17 -4.82 16.55
CA LEU A 198 -10.96 -4.18 16.00
C LEU A 198 -11.18 -2.70 15.72
N ILE A 199 -12.32 -2.33 15.12
CA ILE A 199 -12.67 -0.92 14.89
C ILE A 199 -12.65 -0.15 16.22
N LYS A 200 -13.36 -0.64 17.24
CA LYS A 200 -13.41 0.00 18.56
C LYS A 200 -12.02 0.12 19.19
N LYS A 201 -11.21 -0.93 19.10
CA LYS A 201 -9.84 -0.93 19.58
C LYS A 201 -8.99 0.13 18.87
N THR A 202 -9.04 0.19 17.54
CA THR A 202 -8.29 1.16 16.74
C THR A 202 -8.70 2.60 17.07
N LEU A 203 -10.00 2.88 17.21
CA LEU A 203 -10.49 4.22 17.63
C LEU A 203 -9.97 4.65 19.01
N LEU A 204 -9.80 3.71 19.94
CA LEU A 204 -9.31 4.00 21.28
C LEU A 204 -7.78 4.18 21.32
N GLU A 205 -7.06 3.29 20.62
CA GLU A 205 -5.60 3.26 20.64
C GLU A 205 -4.98 4.27 19.67
N GLY A 206 -5.69 4.63 18.59
CA GLY A 206 -5.15 5.34 17.45
C GLY A 206 -4.21 4.45 16.62
N GLY A 207 -3.81 4.92 15.46
CA GLY A 207 -2.86 4.20 14.63
C GLY A 207 -2.73 4.79 13.23
N ILE A 208 -1.66 4.41 12.55
CA ILE A 208 -1.38 4.79 11.16
C ILE A 208 -1.22 3.52 10.35
N CYS A 209 -2.02 3.36 9.30
CA CYS A 209 -1.78 2.42 8.21
C CYS A 209 -1.16 3.13 7.02
N HIS A 210 -0.24 2.46 6.33
CA HIS A 210 0.44 3.00 5.17
C HIS A 210 -0.48 3.03 3.93
N HIS A 211 -1.37 2.06 3.79
CA HIS A 211 -2.31 1.82 2.69
C HIS A 211 -1.69 1.50 1.32
N ASP A 212 -0.44 1.89 1.07
CA ASP A 212 0.31 1.52 -0.13
C ASP A 212 1.65 0.85 0.20
N TYR A 213 1.62 -0.16 1.08
CA TYR A 213 2.81 -0.94 1.45
C TYR A 213 3.18 -1.89 0.32
N SER A 214 3.85 -1.33 -0.71
CA SER A 214 4.25 -1.99 -1.94
C SER A 214 5.78 -2.04 -2.07
N TYR A 215 6.30 -2.94 -2.93
CA TYR A 215 7.75 -3.09 -3.13
C TYR A 215 8.46 -1.77 -3.50
N GLN A 216 7.77 -0.86 -4.20
CA GLN A 216 8.31 0.45 -4.60
C GLN A 216 8.48 1.42 -3.42
N ASN A 217 7.71 1.22 -2.35
CA ASN A 217 7.72 2.05 -1.15
C ASN A 217 8.53 1.42 0.00
N ILE A 218 9.21 0.31 -0.26
CA ILE A 218 10.07 -0.39 0.70
C ILE A 218 11.47 -0.45 0.10
N ILE A 219 12.41 0.30 0.67
CA ILE A 219 13.76 0.41 0.14
C ILE A 219 14.72 -0.31 1.07
N MET A 220 15.43 -1.29 0.50
CA MET A 220 16.45 -2.07 1.18
C MET A 220 17.82 -1.40 1.04
N LYS A 221 18.48 -1.08 2.17
CA LYS A 221 19.82 -0.50 2.22
C LYS A 221 20.68 -1.26 3.20
N GLY A 222 21.35 -2.29 2.72
CA GLY A 222 22.11 -3.21 3.57
C GLY A 222 21.20 -3.90 4.61
N PRO A 223 21.45 -3.77 5.92
CA PRO A 223 20.62 -4.35 6.96
C PRO A 223 19.34 -3.54 7.24
N ILE A 224 19.24 -2.31 6.74
CA ILE A 224 18.18 -1.35 7.08
C ILE A 224 17.10 -1.37 6.01
N THR A 225 15.84 -1.38 6.45
CA THR A 225 14.67 -1.26 5.59
C THR A 225 14.00 0.09 5.84
N TYR A 226 13.87 0.88 4.79
CA TYR A 226 13.17 2.16 4.81
C TYR A 226 11.76 2.02 4.26
N ILE A 227 10.80 2.73 4.84
CA ILE A 227 9.44 2.87 4.33
C ILE A 227 9.27 4.28 3.78
N THR A 228 8.76 4.39 2.55
CA THR A 228 8.55 5.65 1.82
C THR A 228 7.13 5.71 1.25
N GLY A 229 6.72 6.84 0.68
CA GLY A 229 5.46 6.90 -0.07
C GLY A 229 4.20 6.90 0.80
N PHE A 230 4.17 7.68 1.86
CA PHE A 230 3.07 7.77 2.84
C PHE A 230 1.84 8.55 2.33
N GLU A 231 1.76 8.92 1.04
CA GLU A 231 0.68 9.76 0.53
C GLU A 231 -0.71 9.13 0.62
N SER A 232 -0.79 7.83 0.86
CA SER A 232 -2.06 7.10 1.08
C SER A 232 -2.35 6.82 2.56
N CYS A 233 -1.43 7.13 3.49
CA CYS A 233 -1.58 6.74 4.89
C CYS A 233 -2.83 7.34 5.54
N GLY A 234 -3.38 6.65 6.54
CA GLY A 234 -4.58 7.06 7.24
C GLY A 234 -4.94 6.14 8.39
N GLU A 235 -6.09 6.37 9.01
CA GLU A 235 -6.60 5.52 10.06
C GLU A 235 -7.29 4.29 9.50
N GLU A 236 -6.81 3.11 9.86
CA GLU A 236 -7.38 1.80 9.52
C GLU A 236 -6.87 0.74 10.51
N ILE A 237 -7.50 -0.42 10.56
CA ILE A 237 -6.97 -1.57 11.31
C ILE A 237 -5.59 -1.97 10.73
N ARG A 238 -4.58 -2.07 11.59
CA ARG A 238 -3.18 -2.30 11.16
C ARG A 238 -2.96 -3.51 10.27
N ILE A 239 -3.76 -4.55 10.45
CA ILE A 239 -3.67 -5.77 9.63
C ILE A 239 -4.02 -5.54 8.15
N TYR A 240 -4.58 -4.40 7.79
CA TYR A 240 -4.83 -4.06 6.38
C TYR A 240 -3.52 -4.06 5.57
N ASP A 241 -2.48 -3.43 6.09
CA ASP A 241 -1.17 -3.43 5.44
C ASP A 241 -0.50 -4.80 5.46
N LEU A 242 -0.59 -5.53 6.59
CA LEU A 242 -0.03 -6.86 6.73
C LEU A 242 -0.66 -7.87 5.74
N VAL A 243 -1.98 -7.82 5.56
CA VAL A 243 -2.68 -8.66 4.57
C VAL A 243 -2.24 -8.30 3.15
N ASN A 244 -2.02 -7.02 2.85
CA ASN A 244 -1.56 -6.60 1.53
C ASN A 244 -0.12 -7.07 1.27
N LEU A 245 0.77 -7.00 2.25
CA LEU A 245 2.12 -7.57 2.19
C LEU A 245 2.06 -9.09 1.98
N LEU A 246 1.31 -9.80 2.81
CA LEU A 246 1.15 -11.24 2.75
C LEU A 246 0.63 -11.70 1.37
N ARG A 247 -0.43 -11.09 0.85
CA ARG A 247 -0.94 -11.39 -0.50
C ARG A 247 0.12 -11.21 -1.59
N ARG A 248 0.95 -10.18 -1.50
CA ARG A 248 1.99 -9.91 -2.50
C ARG A 248 3.08 -10.98 -2.46
N LYS A 249 3.52 -11.36 -1.26
CA LYS A 249 4.48 -12.47 -1.07
C LYS A 249 3.90 -13.79 -1.52
N MET A 250 2.71 -14.15 -1.07
CA MET A 250 2.10 -15.46 -1.32
C MET A 250 1.92 -15.75 -2.81
N ARG A 251 1.63 -14.74 -3.62
CA ARG A 251 1.61 -14.87 -5.08
C ARG A 251 2.96 -15.15 -5.72
N LYS A 252 4.05 -14.79 -5.08
CA LYS A 252 5.41 -15.04 -5.57
C LYS A 252 5.94 -16.43 -5.20
N CYS A 253 5.25 -17.12 -4.28
CA CYS A 253 5.65 -18.43 -3.77
C CYS A 253 4.51 -19.47 -3.82
N ASN A 254 3.57 -19.33 -4.77
CA ASN A 254 2.46 -20.26 -5.00
C ASN A 254 1.70 -20.62 -3.72
N TRP A 255 1.41 -19.61 -2.91
CA TRP A 255 0.64 -19.73 -1.66
C TRP A 255 1.23 -20.75 -0.66
N ASN A 256 2.55 -20.87 -0.60
CA ASN A 256 3.26 -21.79 0.30
C ASN A 256 3.11 -21.37 1.76
N ALA A 257 2.42 -22.18 2.59
CA ALA A 257 2.11 -21.87 3.99
C ALA A 257 3.35 -21.62 4.88
N PRO A 258 4.45 -22.40 4.82
CA PRO A 258 5.68 -22.09 5.54
C PRO A 258 6.24 -20.68 5.25
N LYS A 259 6.08 -20.17 4.04
CA LYS A 259 6.51 -18.79 3.71
C LYS A 259 5.60 -17.74 4.34
N ALA A 260 4.33 -18.04 4.52
CA ALA A 260 3.42 -17.18 5.28
C ALA A 260 3.83 -17.12 6.75
N SER A 261 4.12 -18.28 7.39
CA SER A 261 4.61 -18.31 8.78
C SER A 261 5.81 -17.43 8.98
N LEU A 262 6.83 -17.49 8.10
CA LEU A 262 8.03 -16.65 8.21
C LEU A 262 7.69 -15.14 8.31
N LEU A 263 6.72 -14.65 7.53
CA LEU A 263 6.32 -13.25 7.59
C LEU A 263 5.51 -12.92 8.83
N LEU A 264 4.58 -13.81 9.19
CA LEU A 264 3.71 -13.63 10.35
C LEU A 264 4.52 -13.67 11.65
N ASP A 265 5.49 -14.58 11.76
CA ASP A 265 6.41 -14.68 12.89
C ASP A 265 7.25 -13.40 13.00
N ALA A 266 7.87 -12.97 11.89
CA ALA A 266 8.69 -11.77 11.84
C ALA A 266 7.91 -10.47 12.20
N TYR A 267 6.64 -10.39 11.83
CA TYR A 267 5.76 -9.29 12.25
C TYR A 267 5.38 -9.41 13.74
N SER A 268 5.00 -10.63 14.16
CA SER A 268 4.45 -10.89 15.48
C SER A 268 5.46 -10.83 16.62
N GLU A 269 6.77 -10.99 16.32
CA GLU A 269 7.87 -10.75 17.29
C GLU A 269 7.78 -9.36 17.92
N LEU A 270 7.38 -8.35 17.16
CA LEU A 270 7.29 -6.97 17.63
C LEU A 270 5.86 -6.52 17.93
N GLU A 271 4.89 -6.99 17.14
CA GLU A 271 3.47 -6.65 17.22
C GLU A 271 2.61 -7.92 17.16
N PRO A 272 2.42 -8.62 18.28
CA PRO A 272 1.64 -9.86 18.35
C PRO A 272 0.23 -9.70 17.81
N LEU A 273 -0.25 -10.70 17.07
CA LEU A 273 -1.58 -10.72 16.49
C LEU A 273 -2.61 -11.25 17.48
N SER A 274 -3.70 -10.52 17.65
CA SER A 274 -4.84 -10.97 18.45
C SER A 274 -5.73 -11.95 17.65
N ARG A 275 -6.55 -12.72 18.38
CA ARG A 275 -7.52 -13.64 17.75
C ARG A 275 -8.46 -12.92 16.78
N ASP A 276 -8.92 -11.72 17.12
CA ASP A 276 -9.79 -10.94 16.25
C ASP A 276 -9.07 -10.54 14.94
N GLU A 277 -7.81 -10.16 15.04
CA GLU A 277 -6.98 -9.85 13.87
C GLU A 277 -6.80 -11.06 12.97
N ILE A 278 -6.54 -12.24 13.55
CA ILE A 278 -6.39 -13.51 12.80
C ILE A 278 -7.66 -13.82 12.01
N VAL A 279 -8.84 -13.69 12.62
CA VAL A 279 -10.13 -13.95 11.94
C VAL A 279 -10.38 -12.93 10.81
N VAL A 280 -10.15 -11.65 11.06
CA VAL A 280 -10.37 -10.62 10.03
C VAL A 280 -9.34 -10.71 8.90
N MET A 281 -8.09 -11.06 9.19
CA MET A 281 -7.08 -11.36 8.17
C MET A 281 -7.50 -12.53 7.29
N LYS A 282 -8.06 -13.61 7.88
CA LYS A 282 -8.63 -14.75 7.13
C LYS A 282 -9.71 -14.30 6.16
N ALA A 283 -10.64 -13.48 6.63
CA ALA A 283 -11.70 -12.93 5.80
C ALA A 283 -11.14 -12.10 4.65
N MET A 284 -10.19 -11.21 4.93
CA MET A 284 -9.55 -10.39 3.90
C MET A 284 -8.79 -11.24 2.87
N LEU A 285 -8.08 -12.31 3.30
CA LEU A 285 -7.33 -13.18 2.38
C LEU A 285 -8.26 -14.03 1.52
N LEU A 286 -9.39 -14.50 2.06
CA LEU A 286 -10.42 -15.24 1.31
C LEU A 286 -11.01 -14.41 0.18
N PHE A 287 -11.21 -13.10 0.38
CA PHE A 287 -11.84 -12.27 -0.64
C PHE A 287 -11.02 -12.26 -1.95
N PRO A 288 -11.62 -12.61 -3.11
CA PRO A 288 -10.92 -12.79 -4.38
C PRO A 288 -10.58 -11.45 -5.06
N GLN A 289 -9.73 -10.65 -4.39
CA GLN A 289 -9.41 -9.28 -4.77
C GLN A 289 -8.78 -9.15 -6.18
N LYS A 290 -7.90 -10.10 -6.59
CA LYS A 290 -7.26 -10.07 -7.91
C LYS A 290 -8.28 -10.40 -9.01
N PHE A 291 -9.14 -11.39 -8.76
CA PHE A 291 -10.22 -11.77 -9.66
C PHE A 291 -11.14 -10.58 -9.94
N TRP A 292 -11.68 -9.97 -8.86
CA TRP A 292 -12.51 -8.78 -8.98
C TRP A 292 -11.80 -7.66 -9.75
N ARG A 293 -10.53 -7.37 -9.43
CA ARG A 293 -9.78 -6.28 -10.06
C ARG A 293 -9.59 -6.49 -11.56
N VAL A 294 -9.25 -7.71 -11.99
CA VAL A 294 -9.07 -8.04 -13.41
C VAL A 294 -10.39 -7.90 -14.14
N ALA A 295 -11.45 -8.49 -13.62
CA ALA A 295 -12.78 -8.42 -14.21
C ALA A 295 -13.33 -6.98 -14.25
N ASN A 296 -13.20 -6.24 -13.14
CA ASN A 296 -13.65 -4.85 -13.07
C ASN A 296 -12.92 -3.94 -14.09
N ARG A 297 -11.63 -4.15 -14.27
CA ARG A 297 -10.87 -3.42 -15.32
C ARG A 297 -11.35 -3.78 -16.72
N TYR A 298 -11.60 -5.04 -17.00
CA TYR A 298 -12.09 -5.48 -18.30
C TYR A 298 -13.47 -4.86 -18.61
N TYR A 299 -14.43 -4.99 -17.71
CA TYR A 299 -15.81 -4.58 -17.96
C TYR A 299 -16.07 -3.07 -17.85
N ASN A 300 -15.25 -2.33 -17.09
CA ASN A 300 -15.49 -0.91 -16.78
C ASN A 300 -14.40 0.03 -17.32
N SER A 301 -13.36 -0.49 -17.96
CA SER A 301 -12.32 0.34 -18.59
C SER A 301 -12.84 0.90 -19.92
N ARG A 302 -12.71 2.23 -20.09
CA ARG A 302 -13.02 2.91 -21.36
C ARG A 302 -11.88 2.79 -22.41
N ARG A 303 -10.75 2.19 -22.06
CA ARG A 303 -9.59 2.06 -22.94
C ARG A 303 -9.59 0.67 -23.56
N SER A 304 -9.43 0.62 -24.87
CA SER A 304 -9.21 -0.60 -25.65
C SER A 304 -7.79 -1.18 -25.38
N TRP A 305 -7.58 -1.69 -24.19
CA TRP A 305 -6.44 -2.56 -23.94
C TRP A 305 -6.68 -3.85 -24.71
N ALA A 306 -5.62 -4.34 -25.37
CA ALA A 306 -5.76 -5.54 -26.18
C ALA A 306 -6.43 -6.66 -25.32
N GLN A 307 -7.57 -7.15 -25.78
CA GLN A 307 -8.41 -8.14 -25.11
C GLN A 307 -7.62 -9.37 -24.62
N LYS A 308 -6.57 -9.75 -25.39
CA LYS A 308 -5.62 -10.82 -25.03
C LYS A 308 -4.92 -10.62 -23.69
N ASN A 309 -4.58 -9.38 -23.31
CA ASN A 309 -3.89 -9.14 -22.02
C ASN A 309 -4.80 -9.42 -20.82
N PHE A 310 -6.09 -9.07 -20.93
CA PHE A 310 -7.04 -9.36 -19.85
C PHE A 310 -7.35 -10.84 -19.71
N THR A 311 -7.44 -11.56 -20.85
CA THR A 311 -7.64 -13.01 -20.85
C THR A 311 -6.50 -13.72 -20.13
N GLY A 312 -5.24 -13.41 -20.48
CA GLY A 312 -4.07 -13.97 -19.80
C GLY A 312 -4.02 -13.63 -18.31
N MET A 313 -4.38 -12.38 -17.93
CA MET A 313 -4.48 -12.00 -16.51
C MET A 313 -5.55 -12.79 -15.75
N LEU A 314 -6.68 -13.11 -16.38
CA LEU A 314 -7.72 -13.91 -15.77
C LEU A 314 -7.28 -15.38 -15.64
N GLU A 315 -6.64 -15.94 -16.66
CA GLU A 315 -6.08 -17.29 -16.64
C GLU A 315 -5.05 -17.46 -15.52
N GLU A 316 -4.17 -16.47 -15.29
CA GLU A 316 -3.26 -16.48 -14.14
C GLU A 316 -4.02 -16.58 -12.81
N VAL A 317 -5.11 -15.81 -12.66
CA VAL A 317 -5.92 -15.84 -11.43
C VAL A 317 -6.60 -17.19 -11.22
N VAL A 318 -7.07 -17.81 -12.32
CA VAL A 318 -7.69 -19.15 -12.28
C VAL A 318 -6.65 -20.21 -11.92
N THR A 319 -5.43 -20.10 -12.45
CA THR A 319 -4.33 -21.02 -12.12
C THR A 319 -3.94 -20.94 -10.65
N GLU A 320 -3.88 -19.73 -10.08
CA GLU A 320 -3.58 -19.52 -8.65
C GLU A 320 -4.67 -20.07 -7.70
N PHE A 321 -5.88 -20.32 -8.19
CA PHE A 321 -7.04 -20.64 -7.34
C PHE A 321 -6.83 -21.86 -6.44
N THR A 322 -6.31 -22.96 -6.99
CA THR A 322 -6.12 -24.21 -6.25
C THR A 322 -5.14 -24.03 -5.11
N ASP A 323 -4.00 -23.40 -5.37
CA ASP A 323 -2.98 -23.11 -4.37
C ASP A 323 -3.51 -22.19 -3.27
N HIS A 324 -4.27 -21.15 -3.67
CA HIS A 324 -4.91 -20.23 -2.72
C HIS A 324 -5.91 -20.96 -1.81
N VAL A 325 -6.79 -21.80 -2.36
CA VAL A 325 -7.76 -22.56 -1.55
C VAL A 325 -7.05 -23.55 -0.62
N HIS A 326 -6.01 -24.23 -1.11
CA HIS A 326 -5.20 -25.13 -0.29
C HIS A 326 -4.56 -24.37 0.89
N PHE A 327 -3.95 -23.22 0.63
CA PHE A 327 -3.41 -22.35 1.66
C PHE A 327 -4.47 -21.93 2.68
N MET A 328 -5.66 -21.51 2.22
CA MET A 328 -6.74 -21.10 3.13
C MET A 328 -7.25 -22.26 3.99
N GLY A 329 -7.17 -23.51 3.50
CA GLY A 329 -7.44 -24.72 4.29
C GLY A 329 -6.43 -24.98 5.41
N GLN A 330 -5.20 -24.48 5.26
CA GLN A 330 -4.11 -24.59 6.25
C GLN A 330 -3.96 -23.34 7.13
N TYR A 331 -4.73 -22.27 6.84
CA TYR A 331 -4.55 -20.95 7.46
C TYR A 331 -4.57 -21.00 9.00
N ASP A 332 -5.49 -21.74 9.59
CA ASP A 332 -5.64 -21.81 11.06
C ASP A 332 -4.44 -22.52 11.74
N ASN A 333 -3.62 -23.24 10.98
CA ASN A 333 -2.41 -23.89 11.48
C ASN A 333 -1.18 -22.97 11.50
N LEU A 334 -1.34 -21.73 11.04
CA LEU A 334 -0.25 -20.73 11.04
C LEU A 334 -0.08 -20.02 12.39
N PHE A 335 -1.02 -20.20 13.34
CA PHE A 335 -1.11 -19.49 14.61
C PHE A 335 -1.17 -20.37 15.83
#